data_0e35e055951d499968ebcc699f09ef21
#
_entry.id   0e35e055951d499968ebcc699f09ef21
#
_cell.length_a   1.000
_cell.length_b   1.000
_cell.length_c   1.000
_cell.angle_alpha   90.00
_cell.angle_beta   90.00
_cell.angle_gamma   90.00
#
_symmetry.space_group_name_H-M   'P 1'
#
loop_
_entity.id
_entity.type
_entity.pdbx_description
1 polymer ?
#
loop_
_entity_poly.entity_id
_entity_poly.type
_entity_poly.pdbx_seq_one_letter_code
_entity_poly.pdbx_strand_id
1 'polypeptide(L)'
;MKKLSIVLFFVCFTLQNKAQAQTSINTTAMPFLLITPDARAGGMGDIGVATSSDAFSIFHNPAKTAFNQNKISIGLNYTPWLRNLTDDIFVGGGSYVNRYSEKSAWGVDLKYFSLGEVALTNDSGVSNGTENPNELAITGIYSLKLSETFSMGIGLKYIHSNYKIRSNDSNLEAVNSFAVDVSGYYQSKEKNFGSFNGRYRLGFNIANIGPKVEYSPGVPNFIPTNAKIGGGFDFIFDDKNILGLNLEFTKLLIPSSPNSERGWFEGMFTSLGDRSFSEELQETTWALGAEYLYNNAFALRAGYFHESEEKGQRQYFTLGTGFTARAFTLDLSYLINTAAVNNPLENTLRFSLSFDLGELYEVY
;
A
#
# COMPACT_ATOMS: atom_id res chain seq x y z
N MET A 1 16.88 18.92 -58.41
CA MET A 1 16.93 19.78 -57.22
C MET A 1 15.59 19.86 -56.48
N LYS A 2 14.42 19.91 -57.09
CA LYS A 2 13.10 19.99 -56.40
C LYS A 2 12.72 18.76 -55.55
N LYS A 3 13.19 17.56 -55.87
CA LYS A 3 12.90 16.33 -55.12
C LYS A 3 13.72 16.19 -53.84
N LEU A 4 14.92 16.78 -53.77
CA LEU A 4 15.76 16.76 -52.58
C LEU A 4 15.26 17.71 -51.50
N SER A 5 14.65 18.84 -51.89
CA SER A 5 14.05 19.80 -50.93
C SER A 5 12.81 19.26 -50.22
N ILE A 6 12.02 18.38 -50.88
CA ILE A 6 10.83 17.77 -50.28
C ILE A 6 11.22 16.72 -49.23
N VAL A 7 12.28 15.95 -49.48
CA VAL A 7 12.78 14.96 -48.53
C VAL A 7 13.38 15.63 -47.29
N LEU A 8 14.09 16.77 -47.45
CA LEU A 8 14.64 17.53 -46.34
C LEU A 8 13.53 18.18 -45.47
N PHE A 9 12.42 18.61 -46.11
CA PHE A 9 11.26 19.17 -45.40
C PHE A 9 10.51 18.10 -44.60
N PHE A 10 10.44 16.86 -45.10
CA PHE A 10 9.80 15.75 -44.40
C PHE A 10 10.65 15.22 -43.23
N VAL A 11 11.97 15.25 -43.34
CA VAL A 11 12.88 14.86 -42.23
C VAL A 11 12.89 15.89 -41.12
N CYS A 12 12.74 17.18 -41.38
CA CYS A 12 12.61 18.20 -40.34
C CYS A 12 11.29 18.15 -39.59
N PHE A 13 10.22 17.56 -40.16
CA PHE A 13 8.93 17.45 -39.49
C PHE A 13 8.86 16.25 -38.50
N THR A 14 9.78 15.29 -38.56
CA THR A 14 9.84 14.15 -37.66
C THR A 14 10.70 14.37 -36.41
N LEU A 15 11.39 15.50 -36.30
CA LEU A 15 12.12 15.94 -35.10
C LEU A 15 11.25 16.87 -34.23
N GLN A 16 10.01 16.50 -33.98
CA GLN A 16 9.30 17.08 -32.86
C GLN A 16 9.93 16.46 -31.60
N ASN A 17 10.90 17.15 -31.03
CA ASN A 17 11.28 16.97 -29.65
C ASN A 17 9.98 17.10 -28.84
N LYS A 18 9.45 15.98 -28.37
CA LYS A 18 8.48 16.01 -27.28
C LYS A 18 9.22 16.71 -26.14
N ALA A 19 8.94 18.01 -25.95
CA ALA A 19 9.26 18.64 -24.68
C ALA A 19 8.51 17.79 -23.66
N GLN A 20 9.21 16.92 -22.94
CA GLN A 20 8.67 16.27 -21.77
C GLN A 20 8.36 17.40 -20.79
N ALA A 21 7.11 17.77 -20.73
CA ALA A 21 6.63 18.58 -19.62
C ALA A 21 7.06 17.80 -18.37
N GLN A 22 7.82 18.47 -17.52
CA GLN A 22 8.22 17.93 -16.23
C GLN A 22 6.92 17.68 -15.45
N THR A 23 6.44 16.43 -15.46
CA THR A 23 5.22 16.04 -14.76
C THR A 23 5.52 16.16 -13.28
N SER A 24 4.78 16.99 -12.57
CA SER A 24 4.93 17.16 -11.14
C SER A 24 4.51 15.86 -10.46
N ILE A 25 5.45 15.22 -9.79
CA ILE A 25 5.16 14.10 -8.88
C ILE A 25 4.47 14.70 -7.65
N ASN A 26 3.31 14.16 -7.29
CA ASN A 26 2.60 14.57 -6.10
C ASN A 26 3.39 14.13 -4.85
N THR A 27 4.04 15.08 -4.19
CA THR A 27 4.75 14.82 -2.93
C THR A 27 3.79 14.96 -1.75
N THR A 28 3.89 14.02 -0.82
CA THR A 28 3.09 14.01 0.41
C THR A 28 3.98 14.01 1.63
N ALA A 29 3.47 14.53 2.73
CA ALA A 29 4.01 14.22 4.05
C ALA A 29 3.75 12.74 4.38
N MET A 30 4.55 12.16 5.27
CA MET A 30 4.33 10.81 5.84
C MET A 30 4.15 9.69 4.80
N PRO A 31 4.98 9.59 3.76
CA PRO A 31 4.80 8.61 2.68
C PRO A 31 4.88 7.15 3.17
N PHE A 32 5.45 6.89 4.35
CA PHE A 32 5.51 5.55 4.96
C PHE A 32 4.13 4.92 5.15
N LEU A 33 3.06 5.72 5.24
CA LEU A 33 1.69 5.23 5.34
C LEU A 33 1.26 4.42 4.12
N LEU A 34 1.86 4.67 2.95
CA LEU A 34 1.58 3.96 1.70
C LEU A 34 2.36 2.64 1.56
N ILE A 35 3.35 2.39 2.42
CA ILE A 35 4.18 1.18 2.32
C ILE A 35 3.38 -0.03 2.77
N THR A 36 3.31 -1.06 1.94
CA THR A 36 2.74 -2.37 2.28
C THR A 36 3.66 -3.08 3.26
N PRO A 37 3.21 -3.38 4.50
CA PRO A 37 4.12 -3.89 5.51
C PRO A 37 4.32 -5.40 5.45
N ASP A 38 3.32 -6.17 5.00
CA ASP A 38 3.31 -7.63 5.10
C ASP A 38 3.77 -8.35 3.83
N ALA A 39 4.32 -9.55 4.02
CA ALA A 39 4.88 -10.35 2.95
C ALA A 39 3.81 -11.02 2.08
N ARG A 40 2.60 -11.29 2.60
CA ARG A 40 1.53 -11.89 1.80
C ARG A 40 1.09 -10.93 0.70
N ALA A 41 0.70 -9.71 1.05
CA ALA A 41 0.34 -8.67 0.07
C ALA A 41 1.55 -8.32 -0.81
N GLY A 42 2.75 -8.23 -0.21
CA GLY A 42 4.00 -7.99 -0.91
C GLY A 42 4.31 -9.03 -2.00
N GLY A 43 3.95 -10.30 -1.79
CA GLY A 43 4.11 -11.36 -2.79
C GLY A 43 3.10 -11.29 -3.93
N MET A 44 2.06 -10.47 -3.81
CA MET A 44 0.99 -10.31 -4.81
C MET A 44 0.96 -8.91 -5.44
N GLY A 45 2.10 -8.19 -5.51
CA GLY A 45 2.14 -6.85 -6.10
C GLY A 45 1.57 -5.76 -5.19
N ASP A 46 1.67 -5.94 -3.88
CA ASP A 46 1.16 -5.02 -2.85
C ASP A 46 -0.37 -4.90 -2.75
N ILE A 47 -1.10 -5.91 -3.24
CA ILE A 47 -2.56 -6.00 -3.23
C ILE A 47 -3.07 -6.46 -1.88
N GLY A 48 -4.10 -5.79 -1.35
CA GLY A 48 -4.69 -6.17 -0.08
C GLY A 48 -6.17 -5.84 0.11
N VAL A 49 -6.74 -4.94 -0.72
CA VAL A 49 -8.08 -4.38 -0.48
C VAL A 49 -9.21 -5.40 -0.63
N ALA A 50 -9.06 -6.39 -1.54
CA ALA A 50 -10.08 -7.40 -1.85
C ALA A 50 -9.58 -8.85 -1.72
N THR A 51 -8.37 -9.10 -1.21
CA THR A 51 -7.88 -10.45 -0.89
C THR A 51 -8.71 -11.07 0.24
N SER A 52 -8.61 -12.38 0.42
CA SER A 52 -9.22 -13.06 1.59
C SER A 52 -8.68 -12.47 2.91
N SER A 53 -9.50 -12.56 3.97
CA SER A 53 -9.15 -12.01 5.28
C SER A 53 -7.99 -12.78 5.93
N ASP A 54 -7.12 -12.05 6.64
CA ASP A 54 -5.98 -12.55 7.42
C ASP A 54 -5.61 -11.57 8.56
N ALA A 55 -4.55 -11.87 9.30
CA ALA A 55 -4.05 -11.03 10.39
C ALA A 55 -3.59 -9.63 9.93
N PHE A 56 -3.18 -9.47 8.65
CA PHE A 56 -2.68 -8.22 8.09
C PHE A 56 -3.75 -7.40 7.35
N SER A 57 -4.96 -7.92 7.27
CA SER A 57 -6.10 -7.24 6.62
C SER A 57 -6.37 -5.84 7.17
N ILE A 58 -6.05 -5.61 8.43
CA ILE A 58 -6.19 -4.32 9.12
C ILE A 58 -5.41 -3.19 8.44
N PHE A 59 -4.25 -3.47 7.82
CA PHE A 59 -3.43 -2.50 7.12
C PHE A 59 -3.97 -2.11 5.73
N HIS A 60 -4.81 -2.97 5.14
CA HIS A 60 -5.26 -2.84 3.75
C HIS A 60 -6.72 -2.45 3.63
N ASN A 61 -7.57 -3.12 4.42
CA ASN A 61 -9.01 -2.93 4.41
C ASN A 61 -9.60 -3.43 5.74
N PRO A 62 -9.83 -2.53 6.71
CA PRO A 62 -10.41 -2.88 8.01
C PRO A 62 -11.70 -3.71 7.94
N ALA A 63 -12.55 -3.49 6.92
CA ALA A 63 -13.81 -4.22 6.79
C ALA A 63 -13.63 -5.73 6.63
N LYS A 64 -12.50 -6.18 6.08
CA LYS A 64 -12.17 -7.62 5.93
C LYS A 64 -12.11 -8.35 7.27
N THR A 65 -11.71 -7.67 8.34
CA THR A 65 -11.48 -8.30 9.65
C THR A 65 -12.75 -8.93 10.25
N ALA A 66 -13.94 -8.45 9.87
CA ALA A 66 -15.21 -9.09 10.23
C ALA A 66 -15.39 -10.49 9.59
N PHE A 67 -14.60 -10.82 8.56
CA PHE A 67 -14.57 -12.12 7.89
C PHE A 67 -13.41 -13.02 8.34
N ASN A 68 -12.58 -12.61 9.32
CA ASN A 68 -11.55 -13.50 9.87
C ASN A 68 -12.16 -14.80 10.34
N GLN A 69 -11.55 -15.93 9.98
CA GLN A 69 -12.03 -17.25 10.40
C GLN A 69 -11.78 -17.49 11.88
N ASN A 70 -10.64 -17.01 12.38
CA ASN A 70 -10.25 -17.19 13.77
C ASN A 70 -10.72 -16.03 14.63
N LYS A 71 -11.01 -16.33 15.90
CA LYS A 71 -11.40 -15.33 16.90
C LYS A 71 -10.33 -14.28 17.13
N ILE A 72 -9.07 -14.72 17.19
CA ILE A 72 -7.91 -13.85 17.41
C ILE A 72 -6.89 -14.11 16.30
N SER A 73 -6.47 -13.04 15.65
CA SER A 73 -5.35 -13.06 14.70
C SER A 73 -4.31 -12.01 15.12
N ILE A 74 -3.06 -12.45 15.21
CA ILE A 74 -1.91 -11.60 15.57
C ILE A 74 -0.94 -11.65 14.40
N GLY A 75 -0.47 -10.51 13.92
CA GLY A 75 0.51 -10.40 12.85
C GLY A 75 1.75 -9.65 13.30
N LEU A 76 2.91 -10.08 12.86
CA LEU A 76 4.18 -9.38 12.97
C LEU A 76 4.82 -9.31 11.59
N ASN A 77 5.39 -8.18 11.24
CA ASN A 77 6.04 -7.98 9.95
C ASN A 77 7.36 -7.24 10.11
N TYR A 78 8.28 -7.52 9.20
CA TYR A 78 9.57 -6.84 9.12
C TYR A 78 10.03 -6.80 7.66
N THR A 79 10.35 -5.60 7.18
CA THR A 79 10.81 -5.34 5.82
C THR A 79 12.05 -4.45 5.89
N PRO A 80 13.25 -4.98 5.67
CA PRO A 80 14.42 -4.15 5.43
C PRO A 80 14.15 -3.26 4.22
N TRP A 81 14.41 -1.98 4.35
CA TRP A 81 14.10 -0.98 3.32
C TRP A 81 15.38 -0.36 2.79
N LEU A 82 15.48 -0.07 1.49
CA LEU A 82 16.66 0.55 0.88
C LEU A 82 17.98 -0.18 1.17
N ARG A 83 17.97 -1.51 1.27
CA ARG A 83 19.12 -2.31 1.72
C ARG A 83 20.38 -2.15 0.86
N ASN A 84 20.21 -1.69 -0.38
CA ASN A 84 21.36 -1.38 -1.24
C ASN A 84 22.07 -0.07 -0.83
N LEU A 85 21.49 0.74 0.03
CA LEU A 85 22.04 2.02 0.51
C LEU A 85 22.54 1.92 1.95
N THR A 86 21.79 1.23 2.84
CA THR A 86 22.09 1.12 4.27
C THR A 86 21.37 -0.07 4.88
N ASP A 87 21.89 -0.57 6.02
CA ASP A 87 21.35 -1.74 6.71
C ASP A 87 20.37 -1.38 7.86
N ASP A 88 20.18 -0.11 8.17
CA ASP A 88 19.45 0.38 9.36
C ASP A 88 18.08 1.00 9.04
N ILE A 89 17.70 1.07 7.74
CA ILE A 89 16.37 1.50 7.31
C ILE A 89 15.45 0.28 7.24
N PHE A 90 14.30 0.34 7.92
CA PHE A 90 13.31 -0.73 7.87
C PHE A 90 11.89 -0.26 8.16
N VAL A 91 10.92 -1.00 7.65
CA VAL A 91 9.51 -0.95 8.07
C VAL A 91 9.21 -2.18 8.89
N GLY A 92 8.64 -2.00 10.05
CA GLY A 92 8.19 -3.09 10.91
C GLY A 92 6.87 -2.76 11.56
N GLY A 93 6.21 -3.78 12.08
CA GLY A 93 4.96 -3.54 12.78
C GLY A 93 4.28 -4.82 13.23
N GLY A 94 3.10 -4.63 13.74
CA GLY A 94 2.26 -5.72 14.20
C GLY A 94 0.80 -5.37 14.17
N SER A 95 -0.02 -6.38 14.19
CA SER A 95 -1.48 -6.29 14.22
C SER A 95 -2.06 -7.24 15.25
N TYR A 96 -3.14 -6.82 15.86
CA TYR A 96 -4.01 -7.64 16.69
C TYR A 96 -5.45 -7.43 16.24
N VAL A 97 -6.12 -8.50 15.86
CA VAL A 97 -7.52 -8.49 15.46
C VAL A 97 -8.29 -9.48 16.34
N ASN A 98 -9.41 -9.03 16.88
CA ASN A 98 -10.33 -9.86 17.65
C ASN A 98 -11.72 -9.80 17.01
N ARG A 99 -12.12 -10.89 16.36
CA ARG A 99 -13.49 -11.12 15.93
C ARG A 99 -14.26 -11.69 17.12
N TYR A 100 -14.89 -10.81 17.91
CA TYR A 100 -15.55 -11.19 19.16
C TYR A 100 -16.99 -11.68 18.96
N SER A 101 -17.53 -11.57 17.77
CA SER A 101 -18.85 -12.11 17.39
C SER A 101 -18.87 -12.53 15.92
N GLU A 102 -19.94 -13.19 15.50
CA GLU A 102 -20.15 -13.56 14.09
C GLU A 102 -20.16 -12.37 13.13
N LYS A 103 -20.55 -11.18 13.64
CA LYS A 103 -20.73 -9.97 12.83
C LYS A 103 -19.68 -8.92 13.02
N SER A 104 -18.92 -8.92 14.11
CA SER A 104 -18.10 -7.78 14.50
C SER A 104 -16.68 -8.17 14.89
N ALA A 105 -15.74 -7.34 14.48
CA ALA A 105 -14.36 -7.40 14.93
C ALA A 105 -13.84 -6.01 15.29
N TRP A 106 -12.86 -5.98 16.18
CA TRP A 106 -12.04 -4.82 16.47
C TRP A 106 -10.58 -5.21 16.39
N GLY A 107 -9.71 -4.25 16.21
CA GLY A 107 -8.28 -4.52 16.15
C GLY A 107 -7.46 -3.26 16.36
N VAL A 108 -6.17 -3.49 16.54
CA VAL A 108 -5.15 -2.44 16.62
C VAL A 108 -3.97 -2.85 15.76
N ASP A 109 -3.42 -1.92 15.01
CA ASP A 109 -2.14 -2.08 14.34
C ASP A 109 -1.13 -1.01 14.76
N LEU A 110 0.11 -1.37 14.59
CA LEU A 110 1.26 -0.49 14.72
C LEU A 110 2.13 -0.65 13.48
N LYS A 111 2.48 0.46 12.83
CA LYS A 111 3.46 0.54 11.75
C LYS A 111 4.56 1.50 12.16
N TYR A 112 5.79 1.03 12.14
CA TYR A 112 6.98 1.80 12.47
C TYR A 112 7.94 1.82 11.28
N PHE A 113 8.45 3.00 10.95
CA PHE A 113 9.44 3.20 9.90
C PHE A 113 10.67 3.87 10.50
N SER A 114 11.79 3.16 10.47
CA SER A 114 13.11 3.72 10.79
C SER A 114 13.75 4.21 9.51
N LEU A 115 14.25 5.44 9.52
CA LEU A 115 15.04 6.00 8.41
C LEU A 115 16.55 5.84 8.64
N GLY A 116 16.93 5.08 9.68
CA GLY A 116 18.34 4.86 10.01
C GLY A 116 19.00 6.03 10.72
N GLU A 117 20.32 5.92 10.88
CA GLU A 117 21.14 6.96 11.47
C GLU A 117 21.64 7.94 10.40
N VAL A 118 21.34 9.22 10.58
CA VAL A 118 21.79 10.29 9.69
C VAL A 118 22.94 11.05 10.38
N ALA A 119 24.15 10.92 9.84
CA ALA A 119 25.30 11.68 10.31
C ALA A 119 25.20 13.13 9.85
N LEU A 120 25.24 14.05 10.79
CA LEU A 120 25.26 15.49 10.50
C LEU A 120 26.71 15.98 10.38
N THR A 121 26.97 16.75 9.34
CA THR A 121 28.26 17.43 9.15
C THR A 121 28.06 18.94 9.00
N ASN A 122 28.99 19.72 9.46
CA ASN A 122 29.02 21.15 9.17
C ASN A 122 29.59 21.42 7.75
N ASP A 123 29.60 22.67 7.32
CA ASP A 123 30.09 23.11 6.00
C ASP A 123 31.56 22.75 5.74
N SER A 124 32.31 22.44 6.76
CA SER A 124 33.70 21.99 6.69
C SER A 124 33.86 20.47 6.70
N GLY A 125 32.75 19.70 6.65
CA GLY A 125 32.75 18.24 6.68
C GLY A 125 33.03 17.62 8.07
N VAL A 126 33.06 18.43 9.13
CA VAL A 126 33.28 17.95 10.51
C VAL A 126 31.95 17.44 11.07
N SER A 127 31.97 16.26 11.71
CA SER A 127 30.78 15.67 12.34
C SER A 127 30.17 16.63 13.38
N ASN A 128 28.86 16.82 13.27
CA ASN A 128 28.03 17.64 14.17
C ASN A 128 26.98 16.78 14.92
N GLY A 129 27.24 15.50 15.05
CA GLY A 129 26.37 14.53 15.72
C GLY A 129 25.60 13.63 14.76
N THR A 130 24.66 12.87 15.30
CA THR A 130 23.78 11.97 14.56
C THR A 130 22.32 12.19 14.99
N GLU A 131 21.41 12.01 14.06
CA GLU A 131 19.95 12.02 14.30
C GLU A 131 19.35 10.69 13.79
N ASN A 132 18.25 10.28 14.40
CA ASN A 132 17.55 9.04 14.05
C ASN A 132 16.08 9.34 13.66
N PRO A 133 15.85 9.80 12.42
CA PRO A 133 14.49 10.08 11.96
C PRO A 133 13.65 8.81 11.95
N ASN A 134 12.38 8.94 12.36
CA ASN A 134 11.47 7.80 12.41
C ASN A 134 10.02 8.26 12.30
N GLU A 135 9.17 7.33 11.88
CA GLU A 135 7.74 7.54 11.77
C GLU A 135 6.98 6.37 12.40
N LEU A 136 5.86 6.69 13.03
CA LEU A 136 5.00 5.73 13.72
C LEU A 136 3.54 5.99 13.37
N ALA A 137 2.77 4.96 13.09
CA ALA A 137 1.32 5.01 13.03
C ALA A 137 0.72 3.92 13.92
N ILE A 138 -0.29 4.29 14.70
CA ILE A 138 -1.10 3.35 15.48
C ILE A 138 -2.55 3.53 15.02
N THR A 139 -3.20 2.44 14.59
CA THR A 139 -4.58 2.46 14.12
C THR A 139 -5.45 1.56 14.98
N GLY A 140 -6.52 2.10 15.54
CA GLY A 140 -7.60 1.32 16.10
C GLY A 140 -8.73 1.15 15.08
N ILE A 141 -9.22 -0.06 14.88
CA ILE A 141 -10.29 -0.33 13.92
C ILE A 141 -11.52 -0.99 14.56
N TYR A 142 -12.64 -0.77 13.92
CA TYR A 142 -13.88 -1.51 14.15
C TYR A 142 -14.50 -1.90 12.81
N SER A 143 -14.97 -3.15 12.71
CA SER A 143 -15.66 -3.66 11.53
C SER A 143 -16.94 -4.40 11.88
N LEU A 144 -17.94 -4.27 11.00
CA LEU A 144 -19.26 -4.83 11.18
C LEU A 144 -19.78 -5.44 9.89
N LYS A 145 -20.20 -6.71 9.92
CA LYS A 145 -21.00 -7.32 8.86
C LYS A 145 -22.42 -6.73 8.87
N LEU A 146 -22.77 -6.06 7.79
CA LEU A 146 -24.11 -5.54 7.55
C LEU A 146 -25.03 -6.61 6.93
N SER A 147 -24.42 -7.60 6.28
CA SER A 147 -25.09 -8.83 5.80
C SER A 147 -24.12 -10.02 5.93
N GLU A 148 -24.56 -11.21 5.55
CA GLU A 148 -23.67 -12.39 5.50
C GLU A 148 -22.49 -12.22 4.54
N THR A 149 -22.67 -11.38 3.51
CA THR A 149 -21.70 -11.20 2.41
C THR A 149 -21.04 -9.84 2.38
N PHE A 150 -21.46 -8.86 3.18
CA PHE A 150 -20.94 -7.49 3.13
C PHE A 150 -20.66 -6.93 4.53
N SER A 151 -19.51 -6.30 4.67
CA SER A 151 -19.10 -5.58 5.88
C SER A 151 -18.60 -4.18 5.56
N MET A 152 -18.66 -3.32 6.58
CA MET A 152 -18.02 -2.00 6.62
C MET A 152 -17.02 -1.96 7.75
N GLY A 153 -15.99 -1.12 7.60
CA GLY A 153 -14.96 -0.90 8.60
C GLY A 153 -14.57 0.57 8.68
N ILE A 154 -14.24 0.99 9.89
CA ILE A 154 -13.67 2.31 10.17
C ILE A 154 -12.37 2.12 10.93
N GLY A 155 -11.40 3.03 10.68
CA GLY A 155 -10.14 3.12 11.43
C GLY A 155 -9.93 4.53 11.95
N LEU A 156 -9.38 4.64 13.15
CA LEU A 156 -8.86 5.89 13.70
C LEU A 156 -7.37 5.72 13.90
N LYS A 157 -6.59 6.59 13.28
CA LYS A 157 -5.13 6.50 13.20
C LYS A 157 -4.49 7.71 13.86
N TYR A 158 -3.56 7.47 14.78
CA TYR A 158 -2.60 8.44 15.27
C TYR A 158 -1.28 8.27 14.52
N ILE A 159 -0.67 9.38 14.11
CA ILE A 159 0.56 9.39 13.32
C ILE A 159 1.56 10.34 13.98
N HIS A 160 2.78 9.85 14.17
CA HIS A 160 3.92 10.62 14.61
C HIS A 160 5.01 10.53 13.55
N SER A 161 5.52 11.66 13.09
CA SER A 161 6.61 11.73 12.12
C SER A 161 7.70 12.64 12.66
N ASN A 162 8.88 12.09 12.86
CA ASN A 162 10.04 12.78 13.39
C ASN A 162 11.15 12.84 12.34
N TYR A 163 11.16 13.93 11.57
CA TYR A 163 12.23 14.30 10.66
C TYR A 163 13.15 15.38 11.25
N LYS A 164 13.31 15.38 12.56
CA LYS A 164 14.06 16.42 13.27
C LYS A 164 15.54 16.38 12.89
N ILE A 165 15.87 17.03 11.80
CA ILE A 165 17.24 17.22 11.32
C ILE A 165 17.61 18.67 11.62
N ARG A 166 18.48 18.89 12.60
CA ARG A 166 19.00 20.20 12.94
C ARG A 166 20.15 20.54 12.01
N SER A 167 19.90 21.33 10.98
CA SER A 167 20.91 21.91 10.13
C SER A 167 20.92 23.43 10.28
N ASN A 168 22.00 24.08 9.87
CA ASN A 168 22.07 25.55 9.90
C ASN A 168 21.00 26.22 9.05
N ASP A 169 20.46 25.52 8.04
CA ASP A 169 19.54 26.04 7.04
C ASP A 169 18.10 25.49 7.17
N SER A 170 17.85 24.50 8.01
CA SER A 170 16.49 23.91 8.16
C SER A 170 16.21 23.45 9.60
N ASN A 171 15.15 24.00 10.18
CA ASN A 171 14.59 23.52 11.43
C ASN A 171 13.32 22.72 11.14
N LEU A 172 13.48 21.43 10.78
CA LEU A 172 12.36 20.53 10.66
C LEU A 172 11.92 20.10 12.06
N GLU A 173 10.62 20.20 12.31
CA GLU A 173 10.01 19.81 13.58
C GLU A 173 9.37 18.43 13.46
N ALA A 174 9.28 17.72 14.59
CA ALA A 174 8.47 16.53 14.66
C ALA A 174 6.99 16.91 14.66
N VAL A 175 6.17 16.18 13.90
CA VAL A 175 4.74 16.48 13.76
C VAL A 175 3.88 15.29 14.17
N ASN A 176 2.70 15.62 14.70
CA ASN A 176 1.66 14.65 15.03
C ASN A 176 0.43 14.93 14.18
N SER A 177 -0.27 13.88 13.79
CA SER A 177 -1.52 13.98 13.05
C SER A 177 -2.48 12.87 13.41
N PHE A 178 -3.73 13.04 12.99
CA PHE A 178 -4.75 12.00 13.05
C PHE A 178 -5.33 11.79 11.68
N ALA A 179 -5.75 10.56 11.41
CA ALA A 179 -6.43 10.23 10.17
C ALA A 179 -7.55 9.22 10.43
N VAL A 180 -8.48 9.15 9.50
CA VAL A 180 -9.60 8.21 9.51
C VAL A 180 -9.52 7.35 8.25
N ASP A 181 -9.81 6.06 8.40
CA ASP A 181 -9.98 5.13 7.29
C ASP A 181 -11.45 4.69 7.22
N VAL A 182 -12.01 4.59 6.01
CA VAL A 182 -13.36 4.09 5.76
C VAL A 182 -13.29 3.02 4.69
N SER A 183 -13.83 1.85 4.97
CA SER A 183 -13.68 0.70 4.10
C SER A 183 -14.96 -0.14 3.98
N GLY A 184 -15.04 -0.90 2.90
CA GLY A 184 -16.07 -1.89 2.69
C GLY A 184 -15.52 -3.13 2.02
N TYR A 185 -16.11 -4.27 2.33
CA TYR A 185 -15.71 -5.54 1.78
C TYR A 185 -16.92 -6.43 1.52
N TYR A 186 -16.96 -7.02 0.34
CA TYR A 186 -17.94 -7.98 -0.09
C TYR A 186 -17.27 -9.31 -0.41
N GLN A 187 -17.82 -10.40 0.10
CA GLN A 187 -17.42 -11.77 -0.21
C GLN A 187 -18.66 -12.59 -0.53
N SER A 188 -18.73 -13.15 -1.74
CA SER A 188 -19.85 -14.02 -2.11
C SER A 188 -19.78 -15.33 -1.33
N LYS A 189 -20.94 -16.00 -1.22
CA LYS A 189 -20.97 -17.43 -0.91
C LYS A 189 -20.29 -18.19 -2.04
N GLU A 190 -19.80 -19.37 -1.73
CA GLU A 190 -19.24 -20.29 -2.71
C GLU A 190 -20.33 -20.74 -3.68
N LYS A 191 -20.01 -20.71 -4.98
CA LYS A 191 -20.92 -21.07 -6.07
C LYS A 191 -20.29 -22.18 -6.90
N ASN A 192 -21.11 -23.16 -7.29
CA ASN A 192 -20.69 -24.24 -8.17
C ASN A 192 -20.72 -23.78 -9.63
N PHE A 193 -19.58 -23.96 -10.35
CA PHE A 193 -19.41 -23.69 -11.77
C PHE A 193 -19.22 -24.97 -12.59
N GLY A 194 -19.55 -26.12 -12.03
CA GLY A 194 -19.45 -27.43 -12.68
C GLY A 194 -18.11 -28.11 -12.39
N SER A 195 -17.02 -27.67 -13.00
CA SER A 195 -15.69 -28.26 -12.81
C SER A 195 -14.91 -27.70 -11.60
N PHE A 196 -15.36 -26.60 -11.02
CA PHE A 196 -14.79 -25.97 -9.82
C PHE A 196 -15.89 -25.20 -9.08
N ASN A 197 -15.63 -24.87 -7.84
CA ASN A 197 -16.43 -23.90 -7.10
C ASN A 197 -15.72 -22.54 -7.16
N GLY A 198 -16.48 -21.45 -7.09
CA GLY A 198 -15.92 -20.12 -7.19
C GLY A 198 -16.47 -19.19 -6.13
N ARG A 199 -15.61 -18.25 -5.68
CA ARG A 199 -15.95 -17.17 -4.76
C ARG A 199 -15.39 -15.88 -5.29
N TYR A 200 -16.20 -14.83 -5.37
CA TYR A 200 -15.72 -13.51 -5.75
C TYR A 200 -15.77 -12.54 -4.58
N ARG A 201 -14.83 -11.62 -4.58
CA ARG A 201 -14.64 -10.61 -3.57
C ARG A 201 -14.52 -9.24 -4.21
N LEU A 202 -15.04 -8.23 -3.53
CA LEU A 202 -14.88 -6.83 -3.88
C LEU A 202 -14.49 -6.06 -2.61
N GLY A 203 -13.65 -5.06 -2.75
CA GLY A 203 -13.24 -4.24 -1.62
C GLY A 203 -12.95 -2.81 -2.03
N PHE A 204 -13.19 -1.89 -1.12
CA PHE A 204 -12.71 -0.53 -1.22
C PHE A 204 -12.17 -0.06 0.13
N ASN A 205 -11.22 0.86 0.09
CA ASN A 205 -10.71 1.55 1.27
C ASN A 205 -10.33 2.98 0.90
N ILE A 206 -10.86 3.96 1.62
CA ILE A 206 -10.38 5.34 1.58
C ILE A 206 -9.59 5.52 2.88
N ALA A 207 -8.28 5.62 2.75
CA ALA A 207 -7.36 5.61 3.87
C ALA A 207 -6.66 6.97 4.06
N ASN A 208 -6.25 7.22 5.30
CA ASN A 208 -5.48 8.39 5.69
C ASN A 208 -6.24 9.71 5.43
N ILE A 209 -7.55 9.74 5.66
CA ILE A 209 -8.35 10.97 5.59
C ILE A 209 -7.98 11.85 6.80
N GLY A 210 -7.28 12.96 6.57
CA GLY A 210 -6.82 13.79 7.68
C GLY A 210 -6.24 15.14 7.23
N PRO A 211 -5.93 16.02 8.19
CA PRO A 211 -5.46 17.37 7.90
C PRO A 211 -4.06 17.41 7.31
N LYS A 212 -3.70 18.53 6.71
CA LYS A 212 -2.32 18.85 6.34
C LYS A 212 -1.44 18.96 7.59
N VAL A 213 -0.17 18.69 7.42
CA VAL A 213 0.86 18.83 8.47
C VAL A 213 1.97 19.78 8.01
N GLU A 214 2.63 20.42 8.95
CA GLU A 214 3.71 21.36 8.71
C GLU A 214 4.96 20.90 9.45
N TYR A 215 6.01 20.50 8.70
CA TYR A 215 7.33 20.24 9.25
C TYR A 215 8.14 21.54 9.42
N SER A 216 7.82 22.54 8.60
CA SER A 216 8.35 23.91 8.72
C SER A 216 7.17 24.87 8.76
N PRO A 217 7.23 25.91 9.60
CA PRO A 217 6.15 26.88 9.72
C PRO A 217 5.75 27.51 8.37
N GLY A 218 4.45 27.52 8.06
CA GLY A 218 3.92 28.12 6.84
C GLY A 218 4.05 27.24 5.58
N VAL A 219 4.49 25.98 5.69
CA VAL A 219 4.59 25.04 4.58
C VAL A 219 3.71 23.81 4.84
N PRO A 220 2.37 23.93 4.65
CA PRO A 220 1.47 22.82 4.87
C PRO A 220 1.55 21.78 3.75
N ASN A 221 1.71 20.51 4.13
CA ASN A 221 1.78 19.37 3.24
C ASN A 221 0.59 18.42 3.46
N PHE A 222 0.02 17.89 2.39
CA PHE A 222 -1.02 16.86 2.49
C PHE A 222 -0.43 15.56 3.01
N ILE A 223 -1.14 14.88 3.90
CA ILE A 223 -0.89 13.46 4.19
C ILE A 223 -1.41 12.62 3.02
N PRO A 224 -0.94 11.36 2.82
CA PRO A 224 -1.24 10.58 1.64
C PRO A 224 -2.64 9.94 1.69
N THR A 225 -3.68 10.77 1.71
CA THR A 225 -5.05 10.31 1.54
C THR A 225 -5.17 9.58 0.22
N ASN A 226 -5.69 8.35 0.23
CA ASN A 226 -5.80 7.54 -0.97
C ASN A 226 -7.08 6.72 -0.99
N ALA A 227 -7.55 6.42 -2.20
CA ALA A 227 -8.63 5.49 -2.45
C ALA A 227 -8.09 4.24 -3.13
N LYS A 228 -8.48 3.08 -2.61
CA LYS A 228 -8.22 1.77 -3.19
C LYS A 228 -9.54 1.09 -3.52
N ILE A 229 -9.60 0.45 -4.68
CA ILE A 229 -10.71 -0.42 -5.08
C ILE A 229 -10.13 -1.67 -5.72
N GLY A 230 -10.72 -2.80 -5.43
CA GLY A 230 -10.23 -4.06 -5.99
C GLY A 230 -11.28 -5.14 -6.05
N GLY A 231 -10.94 -6.17 -6.80
CA GLY A 231 -11.71 -7.38 -6.93
C GLY A 231 -10.83 -8.61 -6.89
N GLY A 232 -11.40 -9.71 -6.43
CA GLY A 232 -10.76 -11.01 -6.40
C GLY A 232 -11.72 -12.13 -6.77
N PHE A 233 -11.16 -13.20 -7.31
CA PHE A 233 -11.90 -14.42 -7.60
C PHE A 233 -11.08 -15.64 -7.16
N ASP A 234 -11.68 -16.53 -6.39
CA ASP A 234 -11.11 -17.81 -6.01
C ASP A 234 -11.68 -18.92 -6.87
N PHE A 235 -10.82 -19.65 -7.55
CA PHE A 235 -11.08 -20.94 -8.19
C PHE A 235 -10.82 -22.03 -7.15
N ILE A 236 -11.85 -22.65 -6.64
CA ILE A 236 -11.78 -23.73 -5.65
C ILE A 236 -11.96 -25.04 -6.40
N PHE A 237 -10.83 -25.67 -6.77
CA PHE A 237 -10.84 -26.90 -7.56
C PHE A 237 -11.26 -28.10 -6.72
N ASP A 238 -10.79 -28.13 -5.48
CA ASP A 238 -11.13 -29.11 -4.46
C ASP A 238 -10.78 -28.56 -3.07
N ASP A 239 -10.94 -29.37 -2.00
CA ASP A 239 -10.65 -28.98 -0.61
C ASP A 239 -9.16 -28.62 -0.35
N LYS A 240 -8.27 -28.94 -1.30
CA LYS A 240 -6.82 -28.73 -1.16
C LYS A 240 -6.26 -27.69 -2.11
N ASN A 241 -6.93 -27.44 -3.23
CA ASN A 241 -6.38 -26.64 -4.32
C ASN A 241 -7.26 -25.42 -4.60
N ILE A 242 -6.76 -24.24 -4.22
CA ILE A 242 -7.44 -22.96 -4.45
C ILE A 242 -6.47 -22.03 -5.19
N LEU A 243 -6.95 -21.41 -6.28
CA LEU A 243 -6.25 -20.35 -6.99
C LEU A 243 -7.03 -19.04 -6.86
N GLY A 244 -6.49 -18.08 -6.16
CA GLY A 244 -7.02 -16.73 -6.05
C GLY A 244 -6.37 -15.78 -7.07
N LEU A 245 -7.17 -15.05 -7.83
CA LEU A 245 -6.72 -13.96 -8.69
C LEU A 245 -7.27 -12.64 -8.15
N ASN A 246 -6.46 -11.60 -8.12
CA ASN A 246 -6.83 -10.30 -7.55
C ASN A 246 -6.34 -9.15 -8.44
N LEU A 247 -7.13 -8.08 -8.51
CA LEU A 247 -6.81 -6.82 -9.17
C LEU A 247 -7.13 -5.67 -8.23
N GLU A 248 -6.23 -4.71 -8.12
CA GLU A 248 -6.39 -3.51 -7.29
C GLU A 248 -5.99 -2.26 -8.05
N PHE A 249 -6.76 -1.19 -7.88
CA PHE A 249 -6.46 0.16 -8.35
C PHE A 249 -6.31 1.07 -7.15
N THR A 250 -5.30 1.94 -7.17
CA THR A 250 -5.05 2.91 -6.11
C THR A 250 -4.83 4.29 -6.70
N LYS A 251 -5.51 5.30 -6.15
CA LYS A 251 -5.32 6.70 -6.49
C LYS A 251 -5.09 7.53 -5.23
N LEU A 252 -4.10 8.44 -5.26
CA LEU A 252 -3.96 9.47 -4.24
C LEU A 252 -5.06 10.52 -4.41
N LEU A 253 -5.73 10.83 -3.31
CA LEU A 253 -6.79 11.84 -3.26
C LEU A 253 -6.22 13.18 -2.75
N ILE A 254 -5.21 13.67 -3.44
CA ILE A 254 -4.55 14.96 -3.18
C ILE A 254 -4.48 15.77 -4.47
N PRO A 255 -4.65 17.11 -4.42
CA PRO A 255 -4.58 17.93 -5.61
C PRO A 255 -3.25 17.80 -6.33
N SER A 256 -3.30 17.75 -7.66
CA SER A 256 -2.10 17.64 -8.52
C SER A 256 -1.20 18.89 -8.47
N SER A 257 -1.67 19.99 -7.89
CA SER A 257 -0.85 21.17 -7.60
C SER A 257 -0.37 21.11 -6.14
N PRO A 258 0.94 20.90 -5.88
CA PRO A 258 1.48 20.73 -4.53
C PRO A 258 1.27 21.98 -3.63
N ASN A 259 1.19 23.17 -4.22
CA ASN A 259 0.97 24.45 -3.51
C ASN A 259 -0.51 24.85 -3.44
N SER A 260 -1.42 23.86 -3.51
CA SER A 260 -2.84 24.16 -3.40
C SER A 260 -3.17 24.78 -2.04
N GLU A 261 -3.70 26.01 -2.03
CA GLU A 261 -4.25 26.66 -0.82
C GLU A 261 -5.53 25.97 -0.33
N ARG A 262 -6.07 25.02 -1.11
CA ARG A 262 -7.30 24.30 -0.80
C ARG A 262 -7.18 23.57 0.53
N GLY A 263 -8.26 23.54 1.29
CA GLY A 263 -8.39 22.70 2.48
C GLY A 263 -8.19 21.22 2.14
N TRP A 264 -7.73 20.42 3.10
CA TRP A 264 -7.48 19.00 2.88
C TRP A 264 -8.73 18.22 2.45
N PHE A 265 -9.90 18.58 2.99
CA PHE A 265 -11.17 17.92 2.67
C PHE A 265 -11.64 18.28 1.25
N GLU A 266 -11.57 19.55 0.87
CA GLU A 266 -11.88 20.00 -0.50
C GLU A 266 -10.89 19.38 -1.51
N GLY A 267 -9.61 19.37 -1.18
CA GLY A 267 -8.54 18.76 -1.99
C GLY A 267 -8.81 17.32 -2.35
N MET A 268 -9.33 16.53 -1.42
CA MET A 268 -9.66 15.13 -1.61
C MET A 268 -10.68 14.91 -2.74
N PHE A 269 -11.73 15.75 -2.81
CA PHE A 269 -12.75 15.62 -3.86
C PHE A 269 -12.32 16.23 -5.18
N THR A 270 -11.61 17.35 -5.15
CA THR A 270 -11.16 18.02 -6.37
C THR A 270 -10.09 17.24 -7.12
N SER A 271 -9.31 16.40 -6.42
CA SER A 271 -8.30 15.50 -7.01
C SER A 271 -8.86 14.42 -7.94
N LEU A 272 -10.19 14.24 -7.98
CA LEU A 272 -10.84 13.27 -8.86
C LEU A 272 -11.14 13.85 -10.27
N GLY A 273 -10.78 15.09 -10.55
CA GLY A 273 -11.08 15.73 -11.83
C GLY A 273 -10.34 17.07 -12.01
N ASP A 274 -9.19 17.25 -11.37
CA ASP A 274 -8.37 18.46 -11.52
C ASP A 274 -7.41 18.38 -12.71
N ARG A 275 -7.41 17.25 -13.42
CA ARG A 275 -6.62 16.96 -14.62
C ARG A 275 -7.48 16.41 -15.75
N SER A 276 -6.87 16.27 -16.93
CA SER A 276 -7.51 15.57 -18.04
C SER A 276 -7.71 14.09 -17.70
N PHE A 277 -8.70 13.44 -18.29
CA PHE A 277 -8.97 12.00 -18.04
C PHE A 277 -7.75 11.10 -18.29
N SER A 278 -6.91 11.44 -19.27
CA SER A 278 -5.66 10.71 -19.54
C SER A 278 -4.65 10.86 -18.41
N GLU A 279 -4.50 12.06 -17.85
CA GLU A 279 -3.60 12.31 -16.72
C GLU A 279 -4.12 11.67 -15.44
N GLU A 280 -5.44 11.68 -15.21
CA GLU A 280 -6.09 10.98 -14.09
C GLU A 280 -5.82 9.47 -14.11
N LEU A 281 -5.84 8.85 -15.31
CA LEU A 281 -5.46 7.45 -15.46
C LEU A 281 -3.98 7.20 -15.15
N GLN A 282 -3.09 8.13 -15.51
CA GLN A 282 -1.67 8.04 -15.20
C GLN A 282 -1.37 8.18 -13.70
N GLU A 283 -2.22 8.90 -12.94
CA GLU A 283 -2.14 9.02 -11.48
C GLU A 283 -2.66 7.78 -10.75
N THR A 284 -3.34 6.88 -11.45
CA THR A 284 -3.87 5.66 -10.89
C THR A 284 -2.87 4.53 -11.06
N THR A 285 -2.40 3.97 -9.95
CA THR A 285 -1.60 2.75 -9.97
C THR A 285 -2.53 1.54 -10.00
N TRP A 286 -2.04 0.44 -10.59
CA TRP A 286 -2.77 -0.83 -10.57
C TRP A 286 -1.82 -1.99 -10.30
N ALA A 287 -2.39 -3.06 -9.76
CA ALA A 287 -1.65 -4.27 -9.50
C ALA A 287 -2.50 -5.51 -9.76
N LEU A 288 -1.83 -6.57 -10.24
CA LEU A 288 -2.37 -7.90 -10.42
C LEU A 288 -1.66 -8.86 -9.48
N GLY A 289 -2.40 -9.74 -8.81
CA GLY A 289 -1.85 -10.74 -7.91
C GLY A 289 -2.53 -12.08 -8.07
N ALA A 290 -1.75 -13.14 -7.95
CA ALA A 290 -2.19 -14.52 -7.91
C ALA A 290 -1.68 -15.20 -6.64
N GLU A 291 -2.53 -16.00 -5.99
CA GLU A 291 -2.21 -16.81 -4.83
C GLU A 291 -2.72 -18.22 -5.06
N TYR A 292 -1.83 -19.19 -5.08
CA TYR A 292 -2.18 -20.60 -5.10
C TYR A 292 -1.98 -21.19 -3.71
N LEU A 293 -3.06 -21.73 -3.13
CA LEU A 293 -3.07 -22.39 -1.83
C LEU A 293 -3.17 -23.90 -2.01
N TYR A 294 -2.24 -24.61 -1.40
CA TYR A 294 -2.26 -26.07 -1.34
C TYR A 294 -2.51 -26.54 0.09
N ASN A 295 -3.64 -27.23 0.28
CA ASN A 295 -4.08 -27.83 1.54
C ASN A 295 -4.12 -26.83 2.72
N ASN A 296 -4.36 -25.54 2.45
CA ASN A 296 -4.27 -24.44 3.41
C ASN A 296 -2.95 -24.40 4.23
N ALA A 297 -1.93 -25.15 3.79
CA ALA A 297 -0.65 -25.29 4.47
C ALA A 297 0.50 -24.62 3.72
N PHE A 298 0.41 -24.55 2.41
CA PHE A 298 1.44 -23.97 1.56
C PHE A 298 0.83 -22.98 0.57
N ALA A 299 1.46 -21.84 0.40
CA ALA A 299 1.06 -20.82 -0.55
C ALA A 299 2.20 -20.46 -1.51
N LEU A 300 1.88 -20.31 -2.80
CA LEU A 300 2.72 -19.67 -3.80
C LEU A 300 2.03 -18.42 -4.28
N ARG A 301 2.78 -17.33 -4.43
CA ARG A 301 2.26 -16.04 -4.85
C ARG A 301 3.11 -15.43 -5.94
N ALA A 302 2.44 -14.72 -6.84
CA ALA A 302 3.08 -13.90 -7.84
C ALA A 302 2.25 -12.63 -8.02
N GLY A 303 2.90 -11.52 -8.31
CA GLY A 303 2.23 -10.25 -8.53
C GLY A 303 3.00 -9.34 -9.47
N TYR A 304 2.29 -8.35 -9.98
CA TYR A 304 2.84 -7.27 -10.77
C TYR A 304 2.22 -5.95 -10.36
N PHE A 305 3.05 -4.97 -10.10
CA PHE A 305 2.65 -3.60 -9.79
C PHE A 305 3.08 -2.65 -10.90
N HIS A 306 2.18 -1.74 -11.24
CA HIS A 306 2.40 -0.74 -12.27
C HIS A 306 2.03 0.68 -11.81
N GLU A 307 2.96 1.59 -11.99
CA GLU A 307 2.80 3.03 -11.89
C GLU A 307 3.30 3.68 -13.17
N SER A 308 2.59 4.69 -13.66
CA SER A 308 2.94 5.40 -14.91
C SER A 308 4.37 5.95 -14.86
N GLU A 309 5.07 5.88 -15.99
CA GLU A 309 6.40 6.45 -16.17
C GLU A 309 6.44 7.97 -15.87
N GLU A 310 5.32 8.65 -16.07
CA GLU A 310 5.20 10.09 -15.83
C GLU A 310 4.92 10.45 -14.36
N LYS A 311 4.62 9.46 -13.50
CA LYS A 311 4.13 9.71 -12.11
C LYS A 311 4.98 9.07 -11.01
N GLY A 312 6.01 8.33 -11.32
CA GLY A 312 6.88 7.69 -10.32
C GLY A 312 7.61 6.48 -10.86
N GLN A 313 7.12 5.92 -11.97
CA GLN A 313 7.78 4.87 -12.76
C GLN A 313 8.09 3.58 -11.98
N ARG A 314 7.33 3.29 -10.91
CA ARG A 314 7.51 2.04 -10.18
C ARG A 314 6.81 0.91 -10.91
N GLN A 315 7.57 -0.01 -11.44
CA GLN A 315 7.08 -1.21 -12.11
C GLN A 315 7.91 -2.39 -11.60
N TYR A 316 7.26 -3.41 -11.05
CA TYR A 316 7.97 -4.55 -10.50
C TYR A 316 7.11 -5.81 -10.49
N PHE A 317 7.78 -6.95 -10.62
CA PHE A 317 7.23 -8.25 -10.29
C PHE A 317 7.51 -8.59 -8.82
N THR A 318 6.62 -9.39 -8.24
CA THR A 318 6.81 -9.94 -6.91
C THR A 318 6.58 -11.44 -6.93
N LEU A 319 7.33 -12.14 -6.08
CA LEU A 319 7.14 -13.54 -5.79
C LEU A 319 6.98 -13.71 -4.28
N GLY A 320 6.17 -14.66 -3.88
CA GLY A 320 5.96 -14.93 -2.47
C GLY A 320 5.70 -16.41 -2.18
N THR A 321 5.97 -16.81 -0.96
CA THR A 321 5.63 -18.12 -0.44
C THR A 321 5.09 -18.00 0.96
N GLY A 322 4.20 -18.90 1.35
CA GLY A 322 3.66 -19.01 2.69
C GLY A 322 3.65 -20.45 3.18
N PHE A 323 3.90 -20.62 4.45
CA PHE A 323 3.81 -21.91 5.13
C PHE A 323 2.99 -21.78 6.39
N THR A 324 1.90 -22.54 6.47
CA THR A 324 0.99 -22.57 7.62
C THR A 324 1.11 -23.90 8.35
N ALA A 325 1.40 -23.85 9.64
CA ALA A 325 1.47 -25.01 10.49
C ALA A 325 0.63 -24.77 11.76
N ARG A 326 -0.49 -25.47 11.89
CA ARG A 326 -1.44 -25.30 12.99
C ARG A 326 -1.93 -23.86 13.10
N ALA A 327 -1.49 -23.15 14.13
CA ALA A 327 -1.93 -21.81 14.45
C ALA A 327 -0.99 -20.72 13.92
N PHE A 328 0.13 -21.04 13.28
CA PHE A 328 1.05 -20.03 12.80
C PHE A 328 1.25 -20.10 11.28
N THR A 329 1.45 -18.95 10.66
CA THR A 329 1.81 -18.82 9.25
C THR A 329 3.04 -17.94 9.12
N LEU A 330 4.02 -18.43 8.35
CA LEU A 330 5.22 -17.69 7.94
C LEU A 330 5.09 -17.35 6.45
N ASP A 331 5.15 -16.07 6.12
CA ASP A 331 5.16 -15.59 4.74
C ASP A 331 6.48 -14.88 4.41
N LEU A 332 6.94 -15.10 3.19
CA LEU A 332 8.11 -14.48 2.60
C LEU A 332 7.73 -13.90 1.25
N SER A 333 8.26 -12.73 0.90
CA SER A 333 8.12 -12.20 -0.45
C SER A 333 9.37 -11.44 -0.89
N TYR A 334 9.56 -11.39 -2.19
CA TYR A 334 10.69 -10.75 -2.84
C TYR A 334 10.22 -9.91 -4.01
N LEU A 335 10.79 -8.70 -4.14
CA LEU A 335 10.46 -7.73 -5.18
C LEU A 335 11.58 -7.67 -6.22
N ILE A 336 11.20 -7.77 -7.51
CA ILE A 336 12.09 -7.73 -8.66
C ILE A 336 11.72 -6.51 -9.50
N ASN A 337 12.59 -5.51 -9.53
CA ASN A 337 12.36 -4.30 -10.32
C ASN A 337 12.36 -4.60 -11.83
N THR A 338 11.44 -4.00 -12.55
CA THR A 338 11.34 -4.10 -14.02
C THR A 338 11.39 -2.74 -14.71
N ALA A 339 11.34 -1.66 -13.94
CA ALA A 339 11.46 -0.32 -14.46
C ALA A 339 12.89 -0.05 -14.98
N ALA A 340 13.01 0.81 -15.98
CA ALA A 340 14.30 1.24 -16.51
C ALA A 340 15.10 2.13 -15.50
N VAL A 341 14.43 2.64 -14.49
CA VAL A 341 15.01 3.47 -13.42
C VAL A 341 15.28 2.60 -12.20
N ASN A 342 16.40 2.82 -11.52
CA ASN A 342 16.71 2.14 -10.28
C ASN A 342 15.60 2.41 -9.25
N ASN A 343 14.88 1.37 -8.88
CA ASN A 343 13.86 1.45 -7.85
C ASN A 343 14.52 1.28 -6.49
N PRO A 344 14.38 2.23 -5.56
CA PRO A 344 14.88 2.07 -4.20
C PRO A 344 14.37 0.82 -3.48
N LEU A 345 13.23 0.27 -3.93
CA LEU A 345 12.61 -0.96 -3.40
C LEU A 345 13.17 -2.24 -4.00
N GLU A 346 14.10 -2.14 -4.96
CA GLU A 346 14.69 -3.30 -5.60
C GLU A 346 15.36 -4.21 -4.57
N ASN A 347 15.20 -5.53 -4.76
CA ASN A 347 15.74 -6.54 -3.87
C ASN A 347 15.17 -6.52 -2.44
N THR A 348 13.98 -5.94 -2.24
CA THR A 348 13.31 -5.96 -0.93
C THR A 348 12.78 -7.34 -0.62
N LEU A 349 13.25 -7.92 0.48
CA LEU A 349 12.76 -9.15 1.07
C LEU A 349 11.87 -8.83 2.27
N ARG A 350 10.63 -9.30 2.27
CA ARG A 350 9.68 -9.08 3.37
C ARG A 350 9.44 -10.37 4.14
N PHE A 351 9.27 -10.24 5.43
CA PHE A 351 8.97 -11.31 6.35
C PHE A 351 7.69 -10.99 7.11
N SER A 352 6.81 -11.96 7.22
CA SER A 352 5.63 -11.86 8.07
C SER A 352 5.38 -13.16 8.82
N LEU A 353 4.98 -13.01 10.07
CA LEU A 353 4.60 -14.12 10.93
C LEU A 353 3.22 -13.81 11.49
N SER A 354 2.29 -14.73 11.36
CA SER A 354 0.97 -14.58 11.97
C SER A 354 0.58 -15.77 12.83
N PHE A 355 -0.28 -15.50 13.80
CA PHE A 355 -0.84 -16.48 14.72
C PHE A 355 -2.37 -16.34 14.72
N ASP A 356 -3.04 -17.43 14.44
CA ASP A 356 -4.49 -17.55 14.43
C ASP A 356 -4.94 -18.46 15.57
N LEU A 357 -5.70 -17.88 16.51
CA LEU A 357 -6.01 -18.49 17.80
C LEU A 357 -7.51 -18.43 18.10
N GLY A 358 -7.94 -19.34 18.98
CA GLY A 358 -9.31 -19.37 19.51
C GLY A 358 -10.28 -20.15 18.65
N GLU A 359 -11.56 -19.88 18.84
CA GLU A 359 -12.67 -20.53 18.13
C GLU A 359 -12.67 -20.16 16.64
N LEU A 360 -13.10 -21.09 15.80
CA LEU A 360 -13.32 -20.85 14.37
C LEU A 360 -14.75 -20.37 14.16
N TYR A 361 -14.90 -19.29 13.41
CA TYR A 361 -16.17 -18.83 12.90
C TYR A 361 -16.41 -19.40 11.50
N GLU A 362 -17.62 -19.87 11.23
CA GLU A 362 -17.98 -20.31 9.88
C GLU A 362 -17.91 -19.14 8.89
N VAL A 363 -17.30 -19.39 7.75
CA VAL A 363 -17.25 -18.45 6.61
C VAL A 363 -18.06 -19.12 5.49
N TYR A 364 -19.27 -18.63 5.29
CA TYR A 364 -20.17 -19.10 4.25
C TYR A 364 -19.72 -18.67 2.85
#